data_9d32a244221c841232d2a5eab8e2221b
#
_entry.id   9d32a244221c841232d2a5eab8e2221b
#
_cell.length_a   1.000
_cell.length_b   1.000
_cell.length_c   1.000
_cell.angle_alpha   90.00
_cell.angle_beta   90.00
_cell.angle_gamma   90.00
#
_symmetry.space_group_name_H-M   'P 1'
#
loop_
_entity.id
_entity.type
_entity.pdbx_description
1 polymer ?
#
loop_
_entity_poly.entity_id
_entity_poly.type
_entity_poly.pdbx_seq_one_letter_code
_entity_poly.pdbx_strand_id
1 'polypeptide(L)'
;MVGAKGVVRALEQLAGAARERAIPFVVFTVKAYPGVVSNYERDEWRDGQRELLERESRRLGFHFVNTYPYYMHYLNRYPNANFAVSPADGHPNALAHSIDADAIFNYLVALRLLPFDKASNHDQ
;
A
#
# COMPACT_ATOMS: atom_id res chain seq x y z
N MET A 1 -8.73 17.52 -11.18
CA MET A 1 -7.93 16.48 -11.86
C MET A 1 -8.83 15.32 -12.29
N VAL A 2 -8.90 15.06 -13.59
CA VAL A 2 -9.76 14.00 -14.16
C VAL A 2 -9.41 12.62 -13.60
N GLY A 3 -8.11 12.35 -13.36
CA GLY A 3 -7.65 11.09 -12.81
C GLY A 3 -8.14 10.78 -11.39
N ALA A 4 -8.18 11.78 -10.51
CA ALA A 4 -8.63 11.59 -9.13
C ALA A 4 -10.11 11.18 -9.04
N LYS A 5 -10.97 11.76 -9.88
CA LYS A 5 -12.40 11.40 -9.95
C LYS A 5 -12.59 9.95 -10.41
N GLY A 6 -11.81 9.51 -11.40
CA GLY A 6 -11.84 8.14 -11.87
C GLY A 6 -11.43 7.13 -10.80
N VAL A 7 -10.36 7.44 -10.05
CA VAL A 7 -9.89 6.61 -8.94
C VAL A 7 -10.95 6.51 -7.85
N VAL A 8 -11.51 7.63 -7.42
CA VAL A 8 -12.57 7.66 -6.39
C VAL A 8 -13.77 6.81 -6.80
N ARG A 9 -14.22 6.94 -8.05
CA ARG A 9 -15.33 6.14 -8.58
C ARG A 9 -15.03 4.65 -8.59
N ALA A 10 -13.82 4.27 -8.99
CA ALA A 10 -13.38 2.87 -8.96
C ALA A 10 -13.34 2.32 -7.53
N LEU A 11 -12.82 3.09 -6.57
CA LEU A 11 -12.80 2.72 -5.15
C LEU A 11 -14.21 2.53 -4.60
N GLU A 12 -15.15 3.41 -4.96
CA GLU A 12 -16.57 3.27 -4.55
C GLU A 12 -17.17 1.97 -5.07
N GLN A 13 -16.94 1.64 -6.34
CA GLN A 13 -17.45 0.41 -6.94
C GLN A 13 -16.84 -0.84 -6.31
N LEU A 14 -15.52 -0.87 -6.11
CA LEU A 14 -14.82 -2.00 -5.51
C LEU A 14 -15.19 -2.18 -4.04
N ALA A 15 -15.23 -1.10 -3.27
CA ALA A 15 -15.63 -1.15 -1.86
C ALA A 15 -17.08 -1.62 -1.71
N GLY A 16 -17.98 -1.17 -2.57
CA GLY A 16 -19.37 -1.61 -2.61
C GLY A 16 -19.51 -3.10 -2.91
N ALA A 17 -18.81 -3.57 -3.95
CA ALA A 17 -18.81 -4.98 -4.33
C ALA A 17 -18.23 -5.90 -3.24
N ALA A 18 -17.15 -5.47 -2.59
CA ALA A 18 -16.55 -6.21 -1.48
C ALA A 18 -17.49 -6.28 -0.28
N ARG A 19 -18.17 -5.19 0.07
CA ARG A 19 -19.13 -5.13 1.16
C ARG A 19 -20.32 -6.07 0.93
N GLU A 20 -20.87 -6.09 -0.29
CA GLU A 20 -21.97 -6.99 -0.64
C GLU A 20 -21.60 -8.46 -0.47
N ARG A 21 -20.34 -8.81 -0.62
CA ARG A 21 -19.82 -10.17 -0.51
C ARG A 21 -19.18 -10.49 0.84
N ALA A 22 -19.17 -9.53 1.77
CA ALA A 22 -18.48 -9.63 3.06
C ALA A 22 -17.01 -10.02 2.91
N ILE A 23 -16.33 -9.46 1.89
CA ILE A 23 -14.91 -9.70 1.60
C ILE A 23 -14.12 -8.46 2.03
N PRO A 24 -13.01 -8.60 2.77
CA PRO A 24 -12.12 -7.48 3.04
C PRO A 24 -11.53 -6.92 1.74
N PHE A 25 -11.56 -5.60 1.60
CA PHE A 25 -10.94 -4.91 0.47
C PHE A 25 -9.73 -4.13 0.98
N VAL A 26 -8.55 -4.46 0.46
CA VAL A 26 -7.28 -3.89 0.89
C VAL A 26 -6.62 -3.20 -0.29
N VAL A 27 -6.17 -1.98 -0.07
CA VAL A 27 -5.47 -1.15 -1.07
C VAL A 27 -4.12 -0.75 -0.53
N PHE A 28 -3.11 -0.75 -1.36
CA PHE A 28 -1.80 -0.17 -1.08
C PHE A 28 -1.27 0.55 -2.32
N THR A 29 -0.31 1.45 -2.14
CA THR A 29 0.33 2.16 -3.25
C THR A 29 1.64 1.47 -3.63
N VAL A 30 1.84 1.29 -4.94
CA VAL A 30 3.13 0.88 -5.50
C VAL A 30 4.03 2.11 -5.62
N LYS A 31 5.34 1.94 -5.50
CA LYS A 31 6.32 3.03 -5.54
C LYS A 31 6.14 4.07 -4.42
N ALA A 32 5.77 3.63 -3.24
CA ALA A 32 5.65 4.50 -2.07
C ALA A 32 7.01 4.90 -1.45
N TYR A 33 8.11 4.53 -2.08
CA TYR A 33 9.45 4.79 -1.59
C TYR A 33 9.96 6.19 -1.99
N PRO A 34 10.84 6.82 -1.18
CA PRO A 34 11.46 8.09 -1.49
C PRO A 34 12.53 7.96 -2.59
N GLY A 35 12.91 9.06 -3.19
CA GLY A 35 14.03 9.10 -4.14
C GLY A 35 13.69 8.63 -5.55
N VAL A 36 12.48 8.85 -6.01
CA VAL A 36 12.06 8.49 -7.35
C VAL A 36 12.76 9.36 -8.41
N VAL A 37 13.08 8.73 -9.49
CA VAL A 37 14.04 9.08 -10.51
C VAL A 37 13.62 10.25 -11.41
N SER A 38 12.39 10.68 -11.44
CA SER A 38 11.95 11.76 -12.30
C SER A 38 11.48 12.98 -11.51
N ASN A 39 11.78 14.15 -12.06
CA ASN A 39 11.34 15.44 -11.50
C ASN A 39 9.82 15.60 -11.40
N TYR A 40 9.04 14.72 -12.05
CA TYR A 40 7.59 14.73 -12.04
C TYR A 40 6.97 13.82 -10.98
N GLU A 41 7.74 12.89 -10.43
CA GLU A 41 7.30 11.94 -9.41
C GLU A 41 7.83 12.35 -8.05
N ARG A 42 7.61 13.59 -7.70
CA ARG A 42 8.03 14.14 -6.43
C ARG A 42 7.15 13.66 -5.29
N ASP A 43 7.63 13.93 -4.12
CA ASP A 43 6.96 13.66 -2.85
C ASP A 43 5.50 14.15 -2.82
N GLU A 44 5.22 15.30 -3.44
CA GLU A 44 3.88 15.88 -3.54
C GLU A 44 2.85 14.96 -4.21
N TRP A 45 3.23 14.32 -5.32
CA TRP A 45 2.33 13.39 -6.02
C TRP A 45 2.07 12.14 -5.18
N ARG A 46 3.11 11.60 -4.60
CA ARG A 46 3.03 10.44 -3.71
C ARG A 46 2.22 10.76 -2.46
N ASP A 47 2.46 11.93 -1.86
CA ASP A 47 1.73 12.38 -0.69
C ASP A 47 0.26 12.62 -1.00
N GLY A 48 -0.04 13.20 -2.16
CA GLY A 48 -1.41 13.39 -2.63
C GLY A 48 -2.17 12.08 -2.83
N GLN A 49 -1.52 11.04 -3.36
CA GLN A 49 -2.11 9.71 -3.46
C GLN A 49 -2.39 9.09 -2.09
N ARG A 50 -1.43 9.17 -1.18
CA ARG A 50 -1.58 8.65 0.17
C ARG A 50 -2.73 9.33 0.91
N GLU A 51 -2.78 10.65 0.87
CA GLU A 51 -3.87 11.43 1.49
C GLU A 51 -5.23 11.09 0.90
N LEU A 52 -5.32 10.93 -0.43
CA LEU A 52 -6.54 10.49 -1.10
C LEU A 52 -6.99 9.13 -0.59
N LEU A 53 -6.10 8.15 -0.55
CA LEU A 53 -6.43 6.79 -0.13
C LEU A 53 -6.78 6.72 1.35
N GLU A 54 -6.09 7.46 2.21
CA GLU A 54 -6.44 7.57 3.64
C GLU A 54 -7.84 8.14 3.84
N ARG A 55 -8.17 9.22 3.14
CA ARG A 55 -9.49 9.85 3.20
C ARG A 55 -10.59 8.90 2.71
N GLU A 56 -10.38 8.31 1.53
CA GLU A 56 -11.37 7.43 0.93
C GLU A 56 -11.54 6.11 1.71
N SER A 57 -10.47 5.60 2.32
CA SER A 57 -10.57 4.40 3.17
C SER A 57 -11.48 4.65 4.38
N ARG A 58 -11.37 5.81 5.01
CA ARG A 58 -12.27 6.19 6.11
C ARG A 58 -13.71 6.39 5.64
N ARG A 59 -13.90 7.00 4.47
CA ARG A 59 -15.23 7.25 3.90
C ARG A 59 -15.92 5.98 3.45
N LEU A 60 -15.20 5.08 2.80
CA LEU A 60 -15.76 3.89 2.13
C LEU A 60 -15.61 2.61 2.95
N GLY A 61 -14.82 2.62 4.02
CA GLY A 61 -14.66 1.47 4.90
C GLY A 61 -13.75 0.38 4.37
N PHE A 62 -12.88 0.67 3.41
CA PHE A 62 -11.85 -0.29 3.00
C PHE A 62 -10.56 -0.10 3.82
N HIS A 63 -9.65 -1.07 3.73
CA HIS A 63 -8.35 -1.04 4.39
C HIS A 63 -7.30 -0.41 3.48
N PHE A 64 -6.60 0.60 3.99
CA PHE A 64 -5.44 1.17 3.30
C PHE A 64 -4.16 0.84 4.06
N VAL A 65 -3.25 0.14 3.38
CA VAL A 65 -1.91 -0.16 3.90
C VAL A 65 -0.95 0.93 3.44
N ASN A 66 -0.54 1.79 4.36
CA ASN A 66 0.48 2.79 4.10
C ASN A 66 1.87 2.16 4.21
N THR A 67 2.49 1.89 3.06
CA THR A 67 3.82 1.27 3.00
C THR A 67 4.97 2.26 3.22
N TYR A 68 4.72 3.56 3.07
CA TYR A 68 5.76 4.59 3.15
C TYR A 68 6.58 4.58 4.45
N PRO A 69 6.00 4.45 5.66
CA PRO A 69 6.77 4.38 6.89
C PRO A 69 7.75 3.21 6.94
N TYR A 70 7.44 2.11 6.28
CA TYR A 70 8.34 0.94 6.18
C TYR A 70 9.59 1.27 5.38
N TYR A 71 9.44 2.01 4.27
CA TYR A 71 10.57 2.49 3.48
C TYR A 71 11.44 3.47 4.27
N MET A 72 10.82 4.40 4.97
CA MET A 72 11.55 5.37 5.79
C MET A 72 12.30 4.70 6.94
N HIS A 73 11.70 3.71 7.58
CA HIS A 73 12.36 2.91 8.61
C HIS A 73 13.58 2.17 8.05
N TYR A 74 13.44 1.57 6.88
CA TYR A 74 14.54 0.87 6.21
C TYR A 74 15.69 1.83 5.84
N LEU A 75 15.36 3.00 5.28
CA LEU A 75 16.35 4.03 4.93
C LEU A 75 17.09 4.59 6.12
N ASN A 76 16.44 4.74 7.26
CA ASN A 76 17.10 5.18 8.49
C ASN A 76 18.20 4.20 8.92
N ARG A 77 18.01 2.93 8.66
CA ARG A 77 18.99 1.89 8.95
C ARG A 77 20.01 1.70 7.82
N TYR A 78 19.57 1.82 6.59
CA TYR A 78 20.37 1.61 5.37
C TYR A 78 20.24 2.82 4.44
N PRO A 79 20.96 3.93 4.71
CA PRO A 79 20.76 5.19 3.98
C PRO A 79 21.04 5.13 2.47
N ASN A 80 21.83 4.15 2.03
CA ASN A 80 22.19 3.96 0.62
C ASN A 80 21.32 2.92 -0.08
N ALA A 81 20.24 2.47 0.53
CA ALA A 81 19.33 1.48 -0.07
C ALA A 81 18.70 2.02 -1.36
N ASN A 82 18.62 1.15 -2.36
CA ASN A 82 17.99 1.45 -3.64
C ASN A 82 16.74 0.58 -3.82
N PHE A 83 15.63 1.21 -4.16
CA PHE A 83 14.33 0.56 -4.30
C PHE A 83 13.89 0.41 -5.75
N ALA A 84 14.64 0.97 -6.69
CA ALA A 84 14.35 0.89 -8.12
C ALA A 84 15.25 -0.13 -8.81
N VAL A 85 14.77 -0.67 -9.93
CA VAL A 85 15.52 -1.64 -10.75
C VAL A 85 16.86 -1.04 -11.22
N SER A 86 16.82 0.21 -11.69
CA SER A 86 18.03 0.95 -12.10
C SER A 86 17.76 2.46 -12.07
N PRO A 87 18.80 3.31 -12.18
CA PRO A 87 18.59 4.76 -12.30
C PRO A 87 17.74 5.18 -13.50
N ALA A 88 17.70 4.36 -14.54
CA ALA A 88 16.91 4.60 -15.74
C ALA A 88 15.53 3.94 -15.71
N ASP A 89 15.31 3.02 -14.79
CA ASP A 89 14.06 2.28 -14.65
C ASP A 89 13.57 2.36 -13.20
N GLY A 90 12.60 3.22 -12.96
CA GLY A 90 12.02 3.47 -11.65
C GLY A 90 11.03 2.40 -11.16
N HIS A 91 10.93 1.24 -11.82
CA HIS A 91 10.10 0.15 -11.32
C HIS A 91 10.66 -0.42 -10.01
N PRO A 92 9.79 -0.89 -9.10
CA PRO A 92 10.22 -1.51 -7.85
C PRO A 92 11.15 -2.70 -8.10
N ASN A 93 12.26 -2.75 -7.36
CA ASN A 93 13.16 -3.90 -7.38
C ASN A 93 12.73 -4.96 -6.34
N ALA A 94 13.51 -6.03 -6.21
CA ALA A 94 13.22 -7.11 -5.26
C ALA A 94 13.15 -6.63 -3.80
N LEU A 95 14.02 -5.68 -3.41
CA LEU A 95 13.99 -5.08 -2.07
C LEU A 95 12.68 -4.33 -1.82
N ALA A 96 12.25 -3.50 -2.79
CA ALA A 96 10.98 -2.78 -2.68
C ALA A 96 9.80 -3.73 -2.54
N HIS A 97 9.74 -4.78 -3.36
CA HIS A 97 8.69 -5.80 -3.24
C HIS A 97 8.70 -6.52 -1.89
N SER A 98 9.88 -6.78 -1.33
CA SER A 98 10.01 -7.39 -0.01
C SER A 98 9.46 -6.47 1.09
N ILE A 99 9.76 -5.18 1.02
CA ILE A 99 9.24 -4.19 1.99
C ILE A 99 7.72 -4.07 1.89
N ASP A 100 7.18 -3.98 0.69
CA ASP A 100 5.74 -3.94 0.47
C ASP A 100 5.05 -5.20 1.00
N ALA A 101 5.63 -6.37 0.73
CA ALA A 101 5.11 -7.65 1.21
C ALA A 101 5.08 -7.72 2.73
N ASP A 102 6.13 -7.28 3.41
CA ASP A 102 6.18 -7.24 4.88
C ASP A 102 5.12 -6.29 5.45
N ALA A 103 4.97 -5.11 4.86
CA ALA A 103 3.96 -4.15 5.30
C ALA A 103 2.54 -4.70 5.17
N ILE A 104 2.23 -5.30 4.02
CA ILE A 104 0.92 -5.89 3.74
C ILE A 104 0.66 -7.07 4.67
N PHE A 105 1.62 -7.98 4.81
CA PHE A 105 1.49 -9.15 5.66
C PHE A 105 1.25 -8.77 7.12
N ASN A 106 2.06 -7.86 7.66
CA ASN A 106 1.91 -7.39 9.04
C ASN A 106 0.54 -6.73 9.28
N TYR A 107 0.05 -5.97 8.31
CA TYR A 107 -1.27 -5.37 8.38
C TYR A 107 -2.38 -6.44 8.43
N LEU A 108 -2.32 -7.41 7.52
CA LEU A 108 -3.31 -8.49 7.44
C LEU A 108 -3.33 -9.34 8.72
N VAL A 109 -2.17 -9.63 9.29
CA VAL A 109 -2.04 -10.38 10.54
C VAL A 109 -2.60 -9.58 11.72
N ALA A 110 -2.21 -8.30 11.84
CA ALA A 110 -2.65 -7.44 12.94
C ALA A 110 -4.17 -7.27 12.99
N LEU A 111 -4.83 -7.20 11.83
CA LEU A 111 -6.29 -7.08 11.72
C LEU A 111 -7.01 -8.42 11.58
N ARG A 112 -6.29 -9.54 11.67
CA ARG A 112 -6.85 -10.91 11.57
C ARG A 112 -7.65 -11.13 10.28
N LEU A 113 -7.14 -10.62 9.17
CA LEU A 113 -7.77 -10.75 7.86
C LEU A 113 -7.41 -12.04 7.13
N LEU A 114 -6.47 -12.83 7.66
CA LEU A 114 -6.01 -14.08 7.06
C LEU A 114 -6.69 -15.28 7.71
N PRO A 115 -7.13 -16.28 6.92
CA PRO A 115 -7.96 -17.38 7.43
C PRO A 115 -7.22 -18.41 8.28
N PHE A 116 -5.89 -18.48 8.24
CA PHE A 116 -5.12 -19.51 8.97
C PHE A 116 -4.98 -19.26 10.47
N ASP A 117 -5.36 -18.07 10.99
CA ASP A 117 -5.47 -17.84 12.44
C ASP A 117 -6.55 -18.73 13.11
N LYS A 118 -7.43 -19.30 12.32
CA LYS A 118 -8.46 -20.25 12.82
C LYS A 118 -7.95 -21.69 12.95
N ALA A 119 -6.87 -22.04 12.26
CA ALA A 119 -6.34 -23.40 12.24
C ALA A 119 -5.44 -23.72 13.45
N SER A 120 -4.85 -22.72 14.10
CA SER A 120 -3.99 -22.89 15.26
C SER A 120 -4.72 -23.16 16.58
N ASN A 121 -6.05 -23.04 16.62
CA ASN A 121 -6.88 -23.26 17.80
C ASN A 121 -7.48 -24.67 17.91
N HIS A 122 -7.13 -25.58 17.01
CA HIS A 122 -7.70 -26.93 17.00
C HIS A 122 -6.76 -28.02 17.56
N ASP A 123 -5.54 -27.67 17.96
CA ASP A 123 -4.57 -28.62 18.54
C ASP A 123 -4.32 -28.40 20.05
N GLN A 124 -5.36 -27.98 20.75
CA GLN A 124 -5.34 -27.97 22.23
C GLN A 124 -6.44 -28.83 22.80
#